data_2335d2d636814b92ee1ff471750f2acf
#
_entry.id   2335d2d636814b92ee1ff471750f2acf
#
_cell.length_a   1.000
_cell.length_b   1.000
_cell.length_c   1.000
_cell.angle_alpha   90.00
_cell.angle_beta   90.00
_cell.angle_gamma   90.00
#
_symmetry.space_group_name_H-M   'P 1'
#
loop_
_entity.id
_entity.type
_entity.pdbx_description
1 polymer ?
#
loop_
_entity_poly.entity_id
_entity_poly.type
_entity_poly.pdbx_seq_one_letter_code
_entity_poly.pdbx_strand_id
1 'polypeptide(L)'
;MKKKTIWALATALLALLTTGCAAQTNGQTTIVTSFYPMYVLTLNVTDGIDGVTVQNMAEQNVGCLHDYQLQTRDMVTLEGADALVINGGGMEQFMDKVLTLRADLPVIDASEGIAMFPSDET
;
A
#
# COMPACT_ATOMS: atom_id res chain seq x y z
N MET A 1 -14.27 13.04 -57.00
CA MET A 1 -15.11 12.68 -55.86
C MET A 1 -14.50 11.57 -54.98
N LYS A 2 -13.78 10.60 -55.54
CA LYS A 2 -13.23 9.44 -54.77
C LYS A 2 -12.10 9.77 -53.77
N LYS A 3 -11.29 10.79 -54.04
CA LYS A 3 -10.19 11.18 -53.08
C LYS A 3 -10.70 11.77 -51.78
N LYS A 4 -11.76 12.55 -51.77
CA LYS A 4 -12.32 13.17 -50.56
C LYS A 4 -12.95 12.14 -49.60
N THR A 5 -13.55 11.07 -50.15
CA THR A 5 -14.13 9.97 -49.38
C THR A 5 -13.05 9.10 -48.74
N ILE A 6 -11.91 8.91 -49.40
CA ILE A 6 -10.78 8.13 -48.82
C ILE A 6 -10.16 8.89 -47.65
N TRP A 7 -10.01 10.20 -47.74
CA TRP A 7 -9.50 11.02 -46.65
C TRP A 7 -10.44 11.06 -45.40
N ALA A 8 -11.75 11.10 -45.67
CA ALA A 8 -12.74 11.05 -44.59
C ALA A 8 -12.76 9.70 -43.85
N LEU A 9 -12.57 8.60 -44.60
CA LEU A 9 -12.45 7.26 -44.01
C LEU A 9 -11.13 7.07 -43.22
N ALA A 10 -10.03 7.63 -43.71
CA ALA A 10 -8.74 7.57 -43.00
C ALA A 10 -8.75 8.35 -41.69
N THR A 11 -9.40 9.54 -41.63
CA THR A 11 -9.54 10.33 -40.41
C THR A 11 -10.47 9.66 -39.41
N ALA A 12 -11.54 9.01 -39.86
CA ALA A 12 -12.45 8.27 -38.98
C ALA A 12 -11.76 7.03 -38.37
N LEU A 13 -10.92 6.32 -39.13
CA LEU A 13 -10.17 5.18 -38.66
C LEU A 13 -9.08 5.58 -37.64
N LEU A 14 -8.44 6.73 -37.82
CA LEU A 14 -7.42 7.23 -36.89
C LEU A 14 -8.03 7.69 -35.57
N ALA A 15 -9.26 8.17 -35.56
CA ALA A 15 -9.98 8.57 -34.35
C ALA A 15 -10.40 7.38 -33.46
N LEU A 16 -10.57 6.17 -34.04
CA LEU A 16 -10.88 4.95 -33.29
C LEU A 16 -9.66 4.33 -32.58
N LEU A 17 -8.44 4.72 -32.95
CA LEU A 17 -7.22 4.18 -32.32
C LEU A 17 -6.81 4.93 -31.07
N THR A 18 -7.49 6.03 -30.69
CA THR A 18 -7.20 6.81 -29.48
C THR A 18 -8.06 6.44 -28.26
N THR A 19 -8.89 5.40 -28.35
CA THR A 19 -9.43 4.79 -27.13
C THR A 19 -8.29 4.05 -26.42
N GLY A 20 -7.40 4.84 -25.82
CA GLY A 20 -6.40 4.35 -24.90
C GLY A 20 -7.10 3.51 -23.84
N CYS A 21 -6.61 2.31 -23.58
CA CYS A 21 -6.92 1.58 -22.38
C CYS A 21 -6.70 2.51 -21.19
N ALA A 22 -7.77 3.14 -20.69
CA ALA A 22 -7.81 3.52 -19.30
C ALA A 22 -7.68 2.18 -18.57
N ALA A 23 -6.50 1.93 -17.98
CA ALA A 23 -6.35 0.88 -17.01
C ALA A 23 -7.46 1.15 -15.97
N GLN A 24 -8.50 0.33 -16.01
CA GLN A 24 -9.44 0.27 -14.90
C GLN A 24 -8.61 -0.29 -13.74
N THR A 25 -8.02 0.59 -12.95
CA THR A 25 -7.73 0.26 -11.57
C THR A 25 -9.09 -0.08 -10.98
N ASN A 26 -9.38 -1.37 -10.85
CA ASN A 26 -10.44 -1.81 -9.97
C ASN A 26 -10.09 -1.09 -8.67
N GLY A 27 -10.93 -0.12 -8.25
CA GLY A 27 -10.62 0.83 -7.19
C GLY A 27 -10.55 0.17 -5.81
N GLN A 28 -9.76 -0.89 -5.70
CA GLN A 28 -9.49 -1.64 -4.49
C GLN A 28 -8.10 -1.26 -4.01
N THR A 29 -8.05 -0.63 -2.85
CA THR A 29 -6.83 -0.23 -2.17
C THR A 29 -6.52 -1.25 -1.09
N THR A 30 -5.33 -1.83 -1.13
CA THR A 30 -4.84 -2.78 -0.12
C THR A 30 -3.91 -2.06 0.84
N ILE A 31 -4.33 -1.94 2.09
CA ILE A 31 -3.52 -1.40 3.18
C ILE A 31 -2.97 -2.56 3.98
N VAL A 32 -1.65 -2.64 4.10
CA VAL A 32 -0.98 -3.61 4.96
C VAL A 32 -0.58 -2.93 6.26
N THR A 33 -0.73 -3.62 7.38
CA THR A 33 -0.34 -3.13 8.70
C THR A 33 0.76 -4.00 9.28
N SER A 34 1.68 -3.39 10.03
CA SER A 34 2.85 -4.07 10.56
C SER A 34 2.50 -5.21 11.53
N PHE A 35 1.52 -4.98 12.42
CA PHE A 35 1.12 -5.95 13.43
C PHE A 35 -0.31 -5.71 13.93
N TYR A 36 -0.81 -6.61 14.77
CA TYR A 36 -2.22 -6.69 15.15
C TYR A 36 -2.85 -5.40 15.71
N PRO A 37 -2.24 -4.63 16.64
CA PRO A 37 -2.79 -3.36 17.07
C PRO A 37 -3.02 -2.36 15.93
N MET A 38 -2.07 -2.23 15.01
CA MET A 38 -2.22 -1.36 13.83
C MET A 38 -3.32 -1.86 12.91
N TYR A 39 -3.45 -3.17 12.78
CA TYR A 39 -4.55 -3.79 12.02
C TYR A 39 -5.91 -3.39 12.57
N VAL A 40 -6.13 -3.54 13.88
CA VAL A 40 -7.41 -3.17 14.51
C VAL A 40 -7.70 -1.68 14.38
N LEU A 41 -6.69 -0.83 14.59
CA LEU A 41 -6.85 0.62 14.45
C LEU A 41 -7.19 1.00 13.01
N THR A 42 -6.49 0.43 12.03
CA THR A 42 -6.72 0.71 10.61
C THR A 42 -8.10 0.22 10.18
N LEU A 43 -8.55 -0.95 10.64
CA LEU A 43 -9.91 -1.44 10.38
C LEU A 43 -10.97 -0.45 10.88
N ASN A 44 -10.80 0.09 12.08
CA ASN A 44 -11.76 1.06 12.64
C ASN A 44 -11.79 2.38 11.87
N VAL A 45 -10.63 2.83 11.37
CA VAL A 45 -10.52 4.08 10.59
C VAL A 45 -11.11 3.90 9.20
N THR A 46 -11.00 2.71 8.61
CA THR A 46 -11.47 2.42 7.26
C THR A 46 -12.86 1.78 7.22
N ASP A 47 -13.51 1.64 8.38
CA ASP A 47 -14.85 1.06 8.45
C ASP A 47 -15.86 1.84 7.59
N GLY A 48 -16.62 1.11 6.78
CA GLY A 48 -17.60 1.69 5.87
C GLY A 48 -17.02 2.35 4.60
N ILE A 49 -15.71 2.22 4.34
CA ILE A 49 -15.10 2.71 3.10
C ILE A 49 -15.05 1.57 2.08
N ASP A 50 -15.83 1.71 1.00
CA ASP A 50 -15.85 0.74 -0.08
C ASP A 50 -14.50 0.70 -0.84
N GLY A 51 -14.09 -0.50 -1.25
CA GLY A 51 -12.89 -0.68 -2.04
C GLY A 51 -11.57 -0.66 -1.24
N VAL A 52 -11.63 -0.61 0.10
CA VAL A 52 -10.46 -0.74 0.96
C VAL A 52 -10.39 -2.15 1.56
N THR A 53 -9.22 -2.77 1.47
CA THR A 53 -8.91 -4.04 2.14
C THR A 53 -7.74 -3.82 3.08
N VAL A 54 -7.88 -4.24 4.33
CA VAL A 54 -6.81 -4.15 5.33
C VAL A 54 -6.28 -5.55 5.60
N GLN A 55 -4.95 -5.70 5.57
CA GLN A 55 -4.27 -6.96 5.85
C GLN A 55 -3.24 -6.77 6.97
N ASN A 56 -3.13 -7.75 7.85
CA ASN A 56 -2.10 -7.76 8.89
C ASN A 56 -0.90 -8.58 8.45
N MET A 57 0.28 -7.98 8.43
CA MET A 57 1.50 -8.66 8.02
C MET A 57 1.93 -9.72 9.05
N ALA A 58 2.06 -9.33 10.30
CA ALA A 58 2.56 -10.18 11.39
C ALA A 58 1.43 -10.89 12.15
N GLU A 59 0.55 -11.61 11.43
CA GLU A 59 -0.69 -12.19 11.97
C GLU A 59 -0.52 -13.05 13.22
N GLN A 60 0.60 -13.75 13.34
CA GLN A 60 0.76 -14.79 14.35
C GLN A 60 1.66 -14.41 15.54
N ASN A 61 2.16 -13.18 15.59
CA ASN A 61 2.98 -12.74 16.71
C ASN A 61 2.20 -11.91 17.70
N VAL A 62 1.74 -12.58 18.75
CA VAL A 62 1.21 -11.97 19.97
C VAL A 62 2.31 -11.67 21.00
N GLY A 63 3.58 -11.77 20.58
CA GLY A 63 4.75 -11.57 21.44
C GLY A 63 5.42 -10.21 21.21
N CYS A 64 6.64 -10.10 21.70
CA CYS A 64 7.45 -8.90 21.56
C CYS A 64 7.91 -8.72 20.11
N LEU A 65 7.58 -7.59 19.48
CA LEU A 65 7.97 -7.30 18.10
C LEU A 65 9.48 -7.09 17.92
N HIS A 66 10.23 -6.83 19.00
CA HIS A 66 11.67 -6.64 18.93
C HIS A 66 12.42 -7.87 18.41
N ASP A 67 11.85 -9.07 18.65
CA ASP A 67 12.42 -10.34 18.20
C ASP A 67 11.78 -10.85 16.92
N TYR A 68 10.88 -10.07 16.29
CA TYR A 68 10.21 -10.51 15.08
C TYR A 68 11.17 -10.58 13.90
N GLN A 69 11.14 -11.71 13.21
CA GLN A 69 11.89 -11.93 11.98
C GLN A 69 10.93 -12.03 10.79
N LEU A 70 11.14 -11.18 9.80
CA LEU A 70 10.39 -11.21 8.55
C LEU A 70 10.44 -12.57 7.88
N GLN A 71 9.29 -13.05 7.49
CA GLN A 71 9.11 -14.31 6.77
C GLN A 71 8.79 -14.03 5.30
N THR A 72 9.00 -15.04 4.46
CA THR A 72 8.68 -14.92 3.02
C THR A 72 7.23 -14.52 2.77
N ARG A 73 6.29 -15.01 3.57
CA ARG A 73 4.87 -14.66 3.45
C ARG A 73 4.61 -13.17 3.71
N ASP A 74 5.38 -12.56 4.62
CA ASP A 74 5.22 -11.14 4.97
C ASP A 74 5.63 -10.28 3.76
N MET A 75 6.69 -10.68 3.07
CA MET A 75 7.13 -10.03 1.84
C MET A 75 6.10 -10.17 0.71
N VAL A 76 5.46 -11.33 0.59
CA VAL A 76 4.38 -11.55 -0.39
C VAL A 76 3.17 -10.66 -0.07
N THR A 77 2.82 -10.52 1.21
CA THR A 77 1.74 -9.62 1.64
C THR A 77 2.05 -8.17 1.30
N LEU A 78 3.30 -7.74 1.54
CA LEU A 78 3.76 -6.37 1.24
C LEU A 78 3.87 -6.10 -0.27
N GLU A 79 4.12 -7.12 -1.09
CA GLU A 79 4.20 -6.95 -2.56
C GLU A 79 2.87 -6.46 -3.14
N GLY A 80 1.75 -6.89 -2.58
CA GLY A 80 0.41 -6.47 -2.98
C GLY A 80 -0.12 -5.20 -2.29
N ALA A 81 0.70 -4.53 -1.48
CA ALA A 81 0.27 -3.36 -0.72
C ALA A 81 0.32 -2.07 -1.54
N ASP A 82 -0.70 -1.25 -1.41
CA ASP A 82 -0.74 0.13 -1.89
C ASP A 82 -0.27 1.13 -0.81
N ALA A 83 -0.36 0.74 0.46
CA ALA A 83 0.16 1.50 1.60
C ALA A 83 0.50 0.57 2.77
N LEU A 84 1.45 0.99 3.60
CA LEU A 84 1.85 0.31 4.83
C LEU A 84 1.59 1.22 6.04
N VAL A 85 0.92 0.69 7.06
CA VAL A 85 0.72 1.38 8.34
C VAL A 85 1.61 0.73 9.39
N ILE A 86 2.45 1.55 10.02
CA ILE A 86 3.33 1.14 11.11
C ILE A 86 2.99 1.90 12.39
N ASN A 87 3.33 1.35 13.55
CA ASN A 87 3.23 2.06 14.81
C ASN A 87 4.25 3.20 14.88
N GLY A 88 5.45 2.97 14.40
CA GLY A 88 6.57 3.88 14.52
C GLY A 88 7.18 3.90 15.93
N GLY A 89 7.87 5.00 16.24
CA GLY A 89 8.53 5.13 17.54
C GLY A 89 9.62 4.08 17.83
N GLY A 90 10.17 3.46 16.79
CA GLY A 90 11.21 2.42 16.91
C GLY A 90 10.67 1.02 17.24
N MET A 91 9.36 0.81 17.19
CA MET A 91 8.77 -0.49 17.52
C MET A 91 9.06 -1.55 16.45
N GLU A 92 9.08 -1.18 15.18
CA GLU A 92 9.25 -2.09 14.05
C GLU A 92 10.65 -2.00 13.45
N GLN A 93 11.70 -2.21 14.24
CA GLN A 93 13.09 -2.18 13.73
C GLN A 93 13.36 -3.19 12.61
N PHE A 94 12.60 -4.29 12.60
CA PHE A 94 12.67 -5.30 11.54
C PHE A 94 12.21 -4.77 10.17
N MET A 95 11.47 -3.66 10.15
CA MET A 95 10.96 -3.05 8.92
C MET A 95 11.99 -2.23 8.15
N ASP A 96 13.09 -1.83 8.74
CA ASP A 96 14.11 -0.96 8.09
C ASP A 96 14.59 -1.53 6.75
N LYS A 97 14.77 -2.86 6.69
CA LYS A 97 15.17 -3.55 5.45
C LYS A 97 14.05 -3.53 4.41
N VAL A 98 12.81 -3.67 4.83
CA VAL A 98 11.64 -3.66 3.95
C VAL A 98 11.48 -2.28 3.34
N LEU A 99 11.52 -1.23 4.17
CA LEU A 99 11.39 0.15 3.73
C LEU A 99 12.49 0.56 2.74
N THR A 100 13.70 -0.01 2.92
CA THR A 100 14.79 0.17 1.97
C THR A 100 14.51 -0.51 0.62
N LEU A 101 13.92 -1.71 0.62
CA LEU A 101 13.62 -2.48 -0.59
C LEU A 101 12.37 -1.99 -1.32
N ARG A 102 11.44 -1.39 -0.60
CA ARG A 102 10.16 -0.87 -1.10
C ARG A 102 10.04 0.63 -0.82
N ALA A 103 11.07 1.39 -1.22
CA ALA A 103 11.08 2.85 -1.10
C ALA A 103 9.95 3.56 -1.87
N ASP A 104 9.29 2.84 -2.77
CA ASP A 104 8.11 3.26 -3.53
C ASP A 104 6.80 3.15 -2.75
N LEU A 105 6.76 2.33 -1.67
CA LEU A 105 5.56 2.06 -0.90
C LEU A 105 5.26 3.22 0.06
N PRO A 106 4.09 3.87 -0.04
CA PRO A 106 3.66 4.87 0.94
C PRO A 106 3.60 4.28 2.35
N VAL A 107 4.27 4.92 3.30
CA VAL A 107 4.28 4.51 4.71
C VAL A 107 3.54 5.55 5.54
N ILE A 108 2.62 5.08 6.36
CA ILE A 108 1.90 5.87 7.36
C ILE A 108 2.46 5.47 8.72
N ASP A 109 3.24 6.36 9.31
CA ASP A 109 3.78 6.19 10.67
C ASP A 109 2.79 6.79 11.68
N ALA A 110 2.18 5.93 12.50
CA ALA A 110 1.18 6.36 13.47
C ALA A 110 1.78 7.22 14.62
N SER A 111 3.10 7.22 14.78
CA SER A 111 3.80 8.04 15.76
C SER A 111 4.23 9.42 15.22
N GLU A 112 3.99 9.69 13.94
CA GLU A 112 4.41 10.96 13.33
C GLU A 112 3.78 12.16 14.05
N GLY A 113 4.60 13.10 14.46
CA GLY A 113 4.17 14.30 15.19
C GLY A 113 3.95 14.10 16.69
N ILE A 114 4.15 12.88 17.22
CA ILE A 114 4.07 12.59 18.65
C ILE A 114 5.46 12.82 19.30
N ALA A 115 5.49 13.66 20.36
CA ALA A 115 6.71 13.83 21.14
C ALA A 115 6.98 12.56 21.97
N MET A 116 8.04 11.85 21.63
CA MET A 116 8.46 10.67 22.38
C MET A 116 9.20 11.08 23.64
N PHE A 117 8.93 10.39 24.74
CA PHE A 117 9.74 10.53 25.96
C PHE A 117 11.09 9.84 25.74
N PRO A 118 12.20 10.40 26.27
CA PRO A 118 13.47 9.70 26.27
C PRO A 118 13.29 8.35 26.97
N SER A 119 13.77 7.27 26.35
CA SER A 119 13.90 5.99 27.05
C SER A 119 14.93 6.20 28.14
N ASP A 120 14.54 6.10 29.42
CA ASP A 120 15.50 6.06 30.52
C ASP A 120 16.34 4.79 30.33
N GLU A 121 17.52 4.97 29.78
CA GLU A 121 18.54 3.92 29.76
C GLU A 121 18.98 3.72 31.20
N THR A 122 18.37 2.77 31.91
CA THR A 122 18.81 2.28 33.21
C THR A 122 19.77 1.10 33.04
#